data_f8401f29b1212a6eda3597a1ad011e98
#
_entry.id   f8401f29b1212a6eda3597a1ad011e98
#
_cell.length_a   1.000
_cell.length_b   1.000
_cell.length_c   1.000
_cell.angle_alpha   90.00
_cell.angle_beta   90.00
_cell.angle_gamma   90.00
#
_symmetry.space_group_name_H-M   'P 1'
#
loop_
_entity.id
_entity.type
_entity.pdbx_description
1 polymer ?
#
loop_
_entity_poly.entity_id
_entity_poly.type
_entity_poly.pdbx_seq_one_letter_code
_entity_poly.pdbx_strand_id
1 'polypeptide(L)'
;SLQGSYDTSPAEGLAGHQMTLSFLQRRSRIVEIVAHGGLVFALAHSGACAAFSRATGGLVCFLNANEDEVIRSLFYNKQNNSLITVSVYASDNFCTLKCRSTPLECIARKELDKGVPLFTSESLKWPGFVEFDDVNAKVLTYNACDKVYKVFDLRDYRELYQIRNEKVTEIKISPGIMLLILEEEEKAPPQDAL
;
A
#
# COMPACT_ATOMS: atom_id res chain seq x y z
N SER A 1 -11.67 -11.59 22.21
CA SER A 1 -12.04 -10.18 22.29
C SER A 1 -10.77 -9.36 22.49
N LEU A 2 -10.37 -8.59 21.46
CA LEU A 2 -9.23 -7.66 21.51
C LEU A 2 -9.61 -6.36 22.25
N GLN A 3 -10.14 -6.47 23.45
CA GLN A 3 -10.42 -5.34 24.34
C GLN A 3 -9.29 -5.18 25.37
N GLY A 4 -8.07 -4.96 24.91
CA GLY A 4 -7.02 -4.44 25.76
C GLY A 4 -6.91 -2.94 25.52
N SER A 5 -7.11 -2.11 26.56
CA SER A 5 -6.68 -0.72 26.49
C SER A 5 -5.15 -0.75 26.52
N TYR A 6 -4.52 -0.48 25.38
CA TYR A 6 -3.07 -0.35 25.35
C TYR A 6 -2.71 1.02 25.90
N ASP A 7 -1.98 1.00 27.00
CA ASP A 7 -1.30 2.19 27.52
C ASP A 7 -0.17 2.52 26.55
N THR A 8 -0.25 3.68 25.92
CA THR A 8 0.79 4.21 25.02
C THR A 8 1.89 4.92 25.77
N SER A 9 1.96 4.74 27.10
CA SER A 9 3.03 5.27 27.92
C SER A 9 4.37 4.67 27.48
N PRO A 10 5.42 5.48 27.29
CA PRO A 10 6.71 4.98 26.87
C PRO A 10 7.29 4.05 27.92
N ALA A 11 7.65 2.82 27.53
CA ALA A 11 8.47 1.96 28.37
C ALA A 11 9.84 2.64 28.56
N GLU A 12 10.14 3.01 29.78
CA GLU A 12 11.46 3.54 30.16
C GLU A 12 12.52 2.50 29.82
N GLY A 13 13.48 2.85 28.96
CA GLY A 13 14.74 2.13 28.89
C GLY A 13 15.29 1.66 27.53
N LEU A 14 14.91 2.23 26.40
CA LEU A 14 15.65 2.01 25.15
C LEU A 14 15.94 3.35 24.48
N ALA A 15 17.25 3.66 24.37
CA ALA A 15 17.76 4.78 23.58
C ALA A 15 17.53 4.48 22.08
N GLY A 16 16.33 4.73 21.62
CA GLY A 16 15.91 4.70 20.23
C GLY A 16 14.98 5.89 20.05
N HIS A 17 15.00 6.53 18.92
CA HIS A 17 14.19 7.70 18.62
C HIS A 17 12.72 7.44 19.00
N GLN A 18 12.28 8.09 20.08
CA GLN A 18 10.90 8.03 20.55
C GLN A 18 10.07 8.88 19.60
N MET A 19 9.28 8.23 18.75
CA MET A 19 8.33 8.91 17.89
C MET A 19 6.98 9.00 18.58
N THR A 20 6.50 10.21 18.83
CA THR A 20 5.17 10.45 19.38
C THR A 20 4.16 10.54 18.24
N LEU A 21 3.38 9.50 18.04
CA LEU A 21 2.30 9.50 17.05
C LEU A 21 1.06 10.18 17.65
N SER A 22 0.96 11.50 17.47
CA SER A 22 -0.09 12.33 18.09
C SER A 22 -1.52 11.87 17.79
N PHE A 23 -1.75 11.20 16.63
CA PHE A 23 -3.05 10.66 16.25
C PHE A 23 -3.42 9.35 16.98
N LEU A 24 -2.50 8.69 17.69
CA LEU A 24 -2.77 7.51 18.51
C LEU A 24 -3.41 7.83 19.86
N GLN A 25 -3.45 9.08 20.26
CA GLN A 25 -4.06 9.52 21.53
C GLN A 25 -5.58 9.40 21.57
N ARG A 26 -6.23 9.10 20.43
CA ARG A 26 -7.67 8.91 20.33
C ARG A 26 -8.01 7.48 19.95
N ARG A 27 -9.09 6.91 20.54
CA ARG A 27 -9.63 5.62 20.12
C ARG A 27 -10.00 5.69 18.63
N SER A 28 -9.53 4.72 17.86
CA SER A 28 -9.83 4.62 16.44
C SER A 28 -10.37 3.23 16.11
N ARG A 29 -11.33 3.18 15.17
CA ARG A 29 -11.89 1.92 14.68
C ARG A 29 -10.85 1.19 13.83
N ILE A 30 -10.71 -0.13 14.01
CA ILE A 30 -9.91 -0.97 13.09
C ILE A 30 -10.68 -1.13 11.79
N VAL A 31 -10.04 -0.87 10.68
CA VAL A 31 -10.61 -0.93 9.32
C VAL A 31 -10.08 -2.10 8.51
N GLU A 32 -8.89 -2.57 8.82
CA GLU A 32 -8.26 -3.70 8.11
C GLU A 32 -7.41 -4.53 9.06
N ILE A 33 -7.43 -5.86 8.89
CA ILE A 33 -6.57 -6.79 9.60
C ILE A 33 -5.94 -7.74 8.59
N VAL A 34 -4.61 -7.85 8.65
CA VAL A 34 -3.82 -8.82 7.88
C VAL A 34 -3.07 -9.71 8.86
N ALA A 35 -3.06 -11.02 8.64
CA ALA A 35 -2.36 -11.96 9.52
C ALA A 35 -1.48 -12.91 8.71
N HIS A 36 -0.17 -12.88 8.93
CA HIS A 36 0.79 -13.78 8.30
C HIS A 36 2.09 -13.91 9.12
N GLY A 37 2.81 -15.04 8.93
CA GLY A 37 4.15 -15.25 9.48
C GLY A 37 4.24 -15.09 11.01
N GLY A 38 3.20 -15.43 11.76
CA GLY A 38 3.17 -15.26 13.21
C GLY A 38 2.88 -13.84 13.69
N LEU A 39 2.64 -12.90 12.77
CA LEU A 39 2.25 -11.51 13.03
C LEU A 39 0.80 -11.27 12.65
N VAL A 40 0.18 -10.33 13.36
CA VAL A 40 -1.15 -9.77 13.06
C VAL A 40 -1.00 -8.26 12.95
N PHE A 41 -1.40 -7.71 11.83
CA PHE A 41 -1.35 -6.28 11.54
C PHE A 41 -2.77 -5.71 11.68
N ALA A 42 -2.92 -4.65 12.44
CA ALA A 42 -4.19 -3.97 12.64
C ALA A 42 -4.06 -2.52 12.18
N LEU A 43 -4.77 -2.18 11.12
CA LEU A 43 -4.85 -0.82 10.58
C LEU A 43 -6.07 -0.11 11.16
N ALA A 44 -5.83 1.02 11.81
CA ALA A 44 -6.87 1.87 12.35
C ALA A 44 -7.35 2.89 11.30
N HIS A 45 -8.58 3.35 11.43
CA HIS A 45 -9.17 4.40 10.59
C HIS A 45 -8.35 5.70 10.59
N SER A 46 -7.64 5.96 11.67
CA SER A 46 -6.70 7.10 11.76
C SER A 46 -5.48 6.97 10.86
N GLY A 47 -5.22 5.78 10.29
CA GLY A 47 -4.02 5.48 9.52
C GLY A 47 -2.85 4.97 10.35
N ALA A 48 -3.03 4.80 11.66
CA ALA A 48 -2.07 4.10 12.48
C ALA A 48 -2.14 2.59 12.23
N CYS A 49 -1.01 1.94 12.06
CA CYS A 49 -0.93 0.50 11.90
C CYS A 49 0.00 -0.13 12.93
N ALA A 50 -0.49 -1.12 13.66
CA ALA A 50 0.26 -1.83 14.68
C ALA A 50 0.43 -3.30 14.30
N ALA A 51 1.63 -3.84 14.56
CA ALA A 51 1.94 -5.26 14.44
C ALA A 51 1.92 -5.92 15.81
N PHE A 52 1.25 -7.06 15.91
CA PHE A 52 1.15 -7.87 17.12
C PHE A 52 1.72 -9.26 16.89
N SER A 53 2.30 -9.84 17.93
CA SER A 53 2.70 -11.25 17.93
C SER A 53 1.45 -12.13 18.05
N ARG A 54 1.22 -13.04 17.11
CA ARG A 54 0.12 -14.00 17.17
C ARG A 54 0.23 -14.96 18.37
N ALA A 55 1.48 -15.31 18.75
CA ALA A 55 1.74 -16.26 19.83
C ALA A 55 1.42 -15.66 21.20
N THR A 56 1.76 -14.38 21.43
CA THR A 56 1.64 -13.73 22.74
C THR A 56 0.49 -12.73 22.82
N GLY A 57 -0.05 -12.28 21.67
CA GLY A 57 -1.00 -11.16 21.59
C GLY A 57 -0.35 -9.79 21.88
N GLY A 58 0.96 -9.76 22.18
CA GLY A 58 1.67 -8.54 22.53
C GLY A 58 1.97 -7.66 21.32
N LEU A 59 2.01 -6.34 21.55
CA LEU A 59 2.44 -5.36 20.55
C LEU A 59 3.92 -5.58 20.20
N VAL A 60 4.21 -5.69 18.91
CA VAL A 60 5.59 -5.77 18.38
C VAL A 60 6.10 -4.37 18.08
N CYS A 61 5.44 -3.64 17.19
CA CYS A 61 5.78 -2.28 16.79
C CYS A 61 4.62 -1.60 16.07
N PHE A 62 4.74 -0.28 15.87
CA PHE A 62 3.92 0.45 14.90
C PHE A 62 4.65 0.49 13.56
N LEU A 63 3.90 0.45 12.44
CA LEU A 63 4.46 0.45 11.09
C LEU A 63 4.65 1.84 10.50
N ASN A 64 4.01 2.85 11.07
CA ASN A 64 4.17 4.24 10.64
C ASN A 64 5.63 4.69 10.87
N ALA A 65 6.30 5.12 9.81
CA ALA A 65 7.70 5.55 9.86
C ALA A 65 7.85 7.01 10.26
N ASN A 66 6.81 7.83 10.03
CA ASN A 66 6.78 9.26 10.32
C ASN A 66 5.49 9.64 11.05
N GLU A 67 5.53 10.76 11.78
CA GLU A 67 4.36 11.26 12.51
C GLU A 67 3.22 11.73 11.60
N ASP A 68 3.54 12.19 10.42
CA ASP A 68 2.59 12.67 9.41
C ASP A 68 2.12 11.57 8.45
N GLU A 69 2.59 10.33 8.61
CA GLU A 69 2.23 9.19 7.78
C GLU A 69 0.86 8.64 8.18
N VAL A 70 -0.02 8.53 7.19
CA VAL A 70 -1.33 7.89 7.29
C VAL A 70 -1.34 6.68 6.38
N ILE A 71 -1.27 5.46 6.94
CA ILE A 71 -1.39 4.23 6.18
C ILE A 71 -2.85 4.05 5.77
N ARG A 72 -3.09 3.78 4.49
CA ARG A 72 -4.42 3.63 3.88
C ARG A 72 -4.82 2.19 3.67
N SER A 73 -3.86 1.33 3.32
CA SER A 73 -4.10 -0.09 3.12
C SER A 73 -2.84 -0.91 3.34
N LEU A 74 -3.05 -2.20 3.55
CA LEU A 74 -2.02 -3.20 3.75
C LEU A 74 -2.14 -4.27 2.67
N PHE A 75 -1.01 -4.75 2.17
CA PHE A 75 -0.99 -5.88 1.27
C PHE A 75 0.14 -6.83 1.66
N TYR A 76 -0.21 -8.09 1.95
CA TYR A 76 0.79 -9.12 2.16
C TYR A 76 1.24 -9.70 0.82
N ASN A 77 2.49 -9.45 0.47
CA ASN A 77 3.12 -10.03 -0.72
C ASN A 77 3.72 -11.40 -0.40
N LYS A 78 3.00 -12.46 -0.78
CA LYS A 78 3.44 -13.85 -0.56
C LYS A 78 4.65 -14.24 -1.42
N GLN A 79 4.95 -13.50 -2.49
CA GLN A 79 6.04 -13.83 -3.41
C GLN A 79 7.42 -13.64 -2.76
N ASN A 80 7.54 -12.66 -1.87
CA ASN A 80 8.79 -12.33 -1.19
C ASN A 80 8.64 -12.19 0.33
N ASN A 81 7.52 -12.69 0.90
CA ASN A 81 7.23 -12.69 2.33
C ASN A 81 7.37 -11.30 2.98
N SER A 82 6.80 -10.28 2.34
CA SER A 82 6.82 -8.91 2.83
C SER A 82 5.42 -8.33 3.02
N LEU A 83 5.32 -7.33 3.88
CA LEU A 83 4.14 -6.49 3.99
C LEU A 83 4.37 -5.21 3.19
N ILE A 84 3.44 -4.88 2.31
CA ILE A 84 3.40 -3.61 1.60
C ILE A 84 2.41 -2.71 2.32
N THR A 85 2.87 -1.50 2.69
CA THR A 85 2.02 -0.42 3.18
C THR A 85 1.82 0.60 2.07
N VAL A 86 0.57 1.06 1.89
CA VAL A 86 0.23 2.18 1.03
C VAL A 86 -0.14 3.35 1.91
N SER A 87 0.60 4.43 1.82
CA SER A 87 0.52 5.56 2.73
C SER A 87 0.33 6.88 1.98
N VAL A 88 -0.28 7.84 2.66
CA VAL A 88 -0.29 9.27 2.30
C VAL A 88 0.29 10.06 3.46
N TYR A 89 0.70 11.30 3.21
CA TYR A 89 1.38 12.13 4.19
C TYR A 89 0.70 13.49 4.34
N ALA A 90 0.56 13.96 5.58
CA ALA A 90 -0.03 15.28 5.84
C ALA A 90 0.84 16.41 5.26
N SER A 91 2.14 16.22 5.19
CA SER A 91 3.11 17.18 4.63
C SER A 91 2.87 17.52 3.15
N ASP A 92 2.21 16.65 2.39
CA ASP A 92 1.83 16.90 0.99
C ASP A 92 0.31 17.01 0.77
N ASN A 93 -0.44 17.33 1.83
CA ASN A 93 -1.90 17.40 1.86
C ASN A 93 -2.58 16.09 1.43
N PHE A 94 -1.96 14.96 1.73
CA PHE A 94 -2.46 13.61 1.40
C PHE A 94 -2.65 13.35 -0.10
N CYS A 95 -1.93 14.06 -0.94
CA CYS A 95 -2.11 14.01 -2.40
C CYS A 95 -1.36 12.86 -3.06
N THR A 96 -0.21 12.42 -2.49
CA THR A 96 0.65 11.40 -3.11
C THR A 96 0.58 10.09 -2.35
N LEU A 97 0.30 9.00 -3.07
CA LEU A 97 0.43 7.65 -2.53
C LEU A 97 1.91 7.24 -2.54
N LYS A 98 2.37 6.68 -1.43
CA LYS A 98 3.70 6.07 -1.31
C LYS A 98 3.55 4.64 -0.84
N CYS A 99 4.26 3.73 -1.50
CA CYS A 99 4.27 2.31 -1.17
C CYS A 99 5.63 1.94 -0.58
N ARG A 100 5.63 1.09 0.46
CA ARG A 100 6.84 0.56 1.07
C ARG A 100 6.66 -0.93 1.32
N SER A 101 7.62 -1.73 0.88
CA SER A 101 7.68 -3.16 1.14
C SER A 101 8.65 -3.43 2.27
N THR A 102 8.19 -4.10 3.32
CA THR A 102 9.01 -4.45 4.49
C THR A 102 8.93 -5.95 4.72
N PRO A 103 10.08 -6.70 4.73
CA PRO A 103 10.09 -8.13 5.04
C PRO A 103 9.48 -8.41 6.41
N LEU A 104 8.68 -9.46 6.54
CA LEU A 104 8.02 -9.79 7.82
C LEU A 104 9.02 -10.06 8.94
N GLU A 105 10.17 -10.66 8.63
CA GLU A 105 11.23 -10.89 9.61
C GLU A 105 11.83 -9.59 10.15
N CYS A 106 11.96 -8.56 9.31
CA CYS A 106 12.41 -7.23 9.74
C CYS A 106 11.38 -6.57 10.66
N ILE A 107 10.08 -6.71 10.35
CA ILE A 107 9.01 -6.22 11.24
C ILE A 107 9.05 -6.94 12.59
N ALA A 108 9.23 -8.27 12.59
CA ALA A 108 9.33 -9.05 13.82
C ALA A 108 10.52 -8.63 14.70
N ARG A 109 11.62 -8.17 14.08
CA ARG A 109 12.80 -7.61 14.77
C ARG A 109 12.71 -6.12 15.05
N LYS A 110 11.62 -5.44 14.64
CA LYS A 110 11.43 -3.99 14.75
C LYS A 110 12.41 -3.16 13.89
N GLU A 111 12.92 -3.74 12.82
CA GLU A 111 13.87 -3.12 11.88
C GLU A 111 13.12 -2.49 10.70
N LEU A 112 12.27 -1.48 10.97
CA LEU A 112 11.43 -0.87 9.93
C LEU A 112 12.22 -0.02 8.91
N ASP A 113 13.43 0.40 9.27
CA ASP A 113 14.38 1.08 8.37
C ASP A 113 14.82 0.20 7.19
N LYS A 114 14.66 -1.12 7.29
CA LYS A 114 14.92 -2.08 6.21
C LYS A 114 13.82 -2.12 5.15
N GLY A 115 12.71 -1.41 5.36
CA GLY A 115 11.66 -1.28 4.36
C GLY A 115 12.15 -0.53 3.12
N VAL A 116 11.79 -1.04 1.93
CA VAL A 116 12.19 -0.49 0.63
C VAL A 116 11.02 0.26 0.01
N PRO A 117 11.18 1.54 -0.36
CA PRO A 117 10.14 2.26 -1.08
C PRO A 117 9.91 1.66 -2.48
N LEU A 118 8.63 1.54 -2.87
CA LEU A 118 8.23 1.02 -4.17
C LEU A 118 7.64 2.13 -5.04
N PHE A 119 7.77 1.96 -6.35
CA PHE A 119 7.18 2.85 -7.36
C PHE A 119 7.56 4.33 -7.19
N THR A 120 8.78 4.60 -6.73
CA THR A 120 9.27 5.97 -6.48
C THR A 120 9.41 6.81 -7.74
N SER A 121 9.57 6.17 -8.91
CA SER A 121 9.56 6.82 -10.21
C SER A 121 8.16 7.18 -10.71
N GLU A 122 7.12 6.60 -10.08
CA GLU A 122 5.74 6.84 -10.46
C GLU A 122 5.16 8.02 -9.67
N SER A 123 4.56 8.97 -10.36
CA SER A 123 3.82 10.05 -9.71
C SER A 123 2.41 9.58 -9.36
N LEU A 124 2.26 8.86 -8.24
CA LEU A 124 0.96 8.36 -7.77
C LEU A 124 0.13 9.45 -7.09
N LYS A 125 0.06 10.65 -7.70
CA LYS A 125 -0.75 11.76 -7.20
C LYS A 125 -2.22 11.54 -7.54
N TRP A 126 -3.10 11.92 -6.60
CA TRP A 126 -4.55 11.86 -6.82
C TRP A 126 -4.95 12.54 -8.14
N PRO A 127 -5.80 11.91 -8.99
CA PRO A 127 -6.53 10.65 -8.81
C PRO A 127 -5.75 9.37 -9.20
N GLY A 128 -4.43 9.36 -9.14
CA GLY A 128 -3.62 8.16 -9.31
C GLY A 128 -3.92 7.10 -8.24
N PHE A 129 -3.62 5.84 -8.55
CA PHE A 129 -3.86 4.73 -7.64
C PHE A 129 -2.82 3.61 -7.78
N VAL A 130 -2.84 2.69 -6.84
CA VAL A 130 -2.12 1.42 -6.87
C VAL A 130 -3.07 0.30 -6.43
N GLU A 131 -3.12 -0.78 -7.22
CA GLU A 131 -3.94 -1.96 -6.96
C GLU A 131 -3.10 -3.22 -7.04
N PHE A 132 -3.27 -4.10 -6.06
CA PHE A 132 -2.52 -5.34 -5.96
C PHE A 132 -3.39 -6.53 -6.34
N ASP A 133 -2.87 -7.36 -7.25
CA ASP A 133 -3.48 -8.63 -7.64
C ASP A 133 -2.63 -9.79 -7.11
N ASP A 134 -3.07 -10.36 -5.99
CA ASP A 134 -2.39 -11.50 -5.35
C ASP A 134 -2.48 -12.79 -6.19
N VAL A 135 -3.54 -12.95 -6.98
CA VAL A 135 -3.77 -14.17 -7.76
C VAL A 135 -2.77 -14.29 -8.90
N ASN A 136 -2.58 -13.20 -9.65
CA ASN A 136 -1.67 -13.16 -10.80
C ASN A 136 -0.28 -12.61 -10.45
N ALA A 137 -0.03 -12.28 -9.18
CA ALA A 137 1.20 -11.68 -8.70
C ALA A 137 1.58 -10.41 -9.48
N LYS A 138 0.62 -9.50 -9.66
CA LYS A 138 0.76 -8.24 -10.41
C LYS A 138 0.37 -7.03 -9.57
N VAL A 139 0.91 -5.88 -9.95
CA VAL A 139 0.49 -4.57 -9.42
C VAL A 139 0.12 -3.68 -10.59
N LEU A 140 -1.03 -3.04 -10.51
CA LEU A 140 -1.43 -1.97 -11.40
C LEU A 140 -1.23 -0.63 -10.72
N THR A 141 -0.53 0.28 -11.38
CA THR A 141 -0.47 1.68 -11.00
C THR A 141 -1.11 2.56 -12.06
N TYR A 142 -1.68 3.67 -11.64
CA TYR A 142 -2.11 4.73 -12.54
C TYR A 142 -1.44 6.06 -12.15
N ASN A 143 -0.69 6.61 -13.09
CA ASN A 143 -0.11 7.94 -12.99
C ASN A 143 -1.04 8.94 -13.68
N ALA A 144 -1.76 9.75 -12.90
CA ALA A 144 -2.72 10.71 -13.43
C ALA A 144 -2.05 11.90 -14.15
N CYS A 145 -0.80 12.24 -13.84
CA CYS A 145 -0.06 13.32 -14.49
C CYS A 145 0.28 12.96 -15.94
N ASP A 146 0.80 11.75 -16.14
CA ASP A 146 1.21 11.25 -17.46
C ASP A 146 0.10 10.50 -18.18
N LYS A 147 -1.03 10.25 -17.51
CA LYS A 147 -2.16 9.45 -17.98
C LYS A 147 -1.72 8.06 -18.46
N VAL A 148 -0.92 7.38 -17.65
CA VAL A 148 -0.35 6.07 -17.97
C VAL A 148 -0.70 5.06 -16.89
N TYR A 149 -1.17 3.88 -17.31
CA TYR A 149 -1.27 2.69 -16.49
C TYR A 149 -0.02 1.87 -16.67
N LYS A 150 0.54 1.37 -15.55
CA LYS A 150 1.67 0.45 -15.58
C LYS A 150 1.38 -0.80 -14.79
N VAL A 151 1.87 -1.93 -15.27
CA VAL A 151 1.77 -3.22 -14.60
C VAL A 151 3.16 -3.69 -14.23
N PHE A 152 3.31 -4.03 -12.94
CA PHE A 152 4.56 -4.54 -12.38
C PHE A 152 4.39 -5.99 -11.89
N ASP A 153 5.48 -6.75 -11.88
CA ASP A 153 5.53 -8.06 -11.23
C ASP A 153 5.68 -7.90 -9.70
N LEU A 154 4.91 -8.65 -8.90
CA LEU A 154 5.02 -8.63 -7.43
C LEU A 154 6.26 -9.35 -6.89
N ARG A 155 6.99 -10.12 -7.71
CA ARG A 155 8.17 -10.85 -7.30
C ARG A 155 9.38 -9.94 -7.15
N ASP A 156 9.58 -9.06 -8.13
CA ASP A 156 10.78 -8.21 -8.24
C ASP A 156 10.45 -6.73 -8.48
N TYR A 157 9.17 -6.39 -8.56
CA TYR A 157 8.63 -5.05 -8.83
C TYR A 157 9.09 -4.44 -10.15
N ARG A 158 9.47 -5.30 -11.12
CA ARG A 158 9.84 -4.86 -12.46
C ARG A 158 8.60 -4.51 -13.27
N GLU A 159 8.66 -3.39 -14.01
CA GLU A 159 7.64 -3.02 -14.99
C GLU A 159 7.56 -4.08 -16.08
N LEU A 160 6.35 -4.56 -16.35
CA LEU A 160 6.08 -5.55 -17.41
C LEU A 160 5.59 -4.88 -18.68
N TYR A 161 4.66 -3.94 -18.54
CA TYR A 161 4.12 -3.16 -19.65
C TYR A 161 3.39 -1.92 -19.15
N GLN A 162 3.18 -0.98 -20.07
CA GLN A 162 2.43 0.25 -19.83
C GLN A 162 1.36 0.46 -20.91
N ILE A 163 0.27 1.12 -20.52
CA ILE A 163 -0.86 1.46 -21.39
C ILE A 163 -1.19 2.93 -21.19
N ARG A 164 -1.27 3.70 -22.28
CA ARG A 164 -1.69 5.11 -22.23
C ARG A 164 -3.21 5.20 -22.09
N ASN A 165 -3.68 6.15 -21.27
CA ASN A 165 -5.10 6.31 -20.95
C ASN A 165 -5.95 6.87 -22.12
N GLU A 166 -5.34 7.35 -23.19
CA GLU A 166 -6.05 8.05 -24.27
C GLU A 166 -7.18 7.24 -24.90
N LYS A 167 -7.13 5.91 -24.75
CA LYS A 167 -8.14 4.98 -25.28
C LYS A 167 -8.88 4.17 -24.22
N VAL A 168 -8.62 4.41 -22.93
CA VAL A 168 -9.25 3.64 -21.85
C VAL A 168 -10.52 4.34 -21.41
N THR A 169 -11.66 3.73 -21.63
CA THR A 169 -12.97 4.26 -21.23
C THR A 169 -13.38 3.78 -19.83
N GLU A 170 -13.03 2.55 -19.49
CA GLU A 170 -13.40 1.97 -18.20
C GLU A 170 -12.35 0.96 -17.73
N ILE A 171 -12.14 0.91 -16.41
CA ILE A 171 -11.34 -0.13 -15.74
C ILE A 171 -12.21 -0.86 -14.74
N LYS A 172 -12.21 -2.18 -14.83
CA LYS A 172 -12.82 -3.07 -13.85
C LYS A 172 -11.76 -3.95 -13.24
N ILE A 173 -11.62 -3.88 -11.93
CA ILE A 173 -10.68 -4.69 -11.17
C ILE A 173 -11.48 -5.61 -10.24
N SER A 174 -11.18 -6.89 -10.33
CA SER A 174 -11.70 -7.94 -9.46
C SER A 174 -10.53 -8.86 -9.10
N PRO A 175 -10.57 -9.56 -7.96
CA PRO A 175 -9.49 -10.51 -7.62
C PRO A 175 -9.20 -11.47 -8.77
N GLY A 176 -7.95 -11.42 -9.28
CA GLY A 176 -7.49 -12.24 -10.40
C GLY A 176 -7.88 -11.78 -11.80
N ILE A 177 -8.68 -10.72 -11.94
CA ILE A 177 -9.10 -10.19 -13.24
C ILE A 177 -8.96 -8.67 -13.27
N MET A 178 -8.22 -8.19 -14.27
CA MET A 178 -8.15 -6.78 -14.62
C MET A 178 -8.69 -6.63 -16.04
N LEU A 179 -9.77 -5.87 -16.21
CA LEU A 179 -10.39 -5.59 -17.48
C LEU A 179 -10.21 -4.11 -17.83
N LEU A 180 -9.51 -3.84 -18.93
CA LEU A 180 -9.41 -2.52 -19.54
C LEU A 180 -10.36 -2.49 -20.73
N ILE A 181 -11.31 -1.57 -20.73
CA ILE A 181 -12.22 -1.33 -21.85
C ILE A 181 -11.64 -0.16 -22.63
N LEU A 182 -11.34 -0.40 -23.90
CA LEU A 182 -10.79 0.59 -24.82
C LEU A 182 -11.87 1.08 -25.78
N GLU A 183 -11.78 2.33 -26.21
CA GLU A 183 -12.57 2.82 -27.34
C GLU A 183 -12.17 2.08 -28.62
N GLU A 184 -13.15 1.64 -29.41
CA GLU A 184 -12.90 1.15 -30.76
C GLU A 184 -12.45 2.31 -31.65
N GLU A 185 -11.36 2.12 -32.40
CA GLU A 185 -11.02 3.03 -33.49
C GLU A 185 -12.11 2.88 -34.55
N GLU A 186 -12.89 3.94 -34.80
CA GLU A 186 -13.70 4.02 -36.01
C GLU A 186 -12.78 3.82 -37.22
N LYS A 187 -12.88 2.66 -37.86
CA LYS A 187 -12.21 2.45 -39.14
C LYS A 187 -12.73 3.51 -40.10
N ALA A 188 -11.85 4.43 -40.50
CA ALA A 188 -12.19 5.36 -41.55
C ALA A 188 -12.79 4.58 -42.74
N PRO A 189 -13.93 5.02 -43.33
CA PRO A 189 -14.52 4.34 -44.46
C PRO A 189 -13.47 4.23 -45.58
N PRO A 190 -13.42 3.10 -46.30
CA PRO A 190 -12.46 2.95 -47.37
C PRO A 190 -12.62 4.09 -48.36
N GLN A 191 -11.55 4.82 -48.62
CA GLN A 191 -11.45 5.91 -49.61
C GLN A 191 -11.31 5.33 -51.02
N ASP A 192 -12.17 4.41 -51.42
CA ASP A 192 -12.20 3.92 -52.77
C ASP A 192 -13.66 3.70 -53.23
N ALA A 193 -14.28 4.82 -53.64
CA ALA A 193 -15.41 4.79 -54.56
C ALA A 193 -15.51 6.15 -55.28
N LEU A 194 -14.61 6.39 -56.22
CA LEU A 194 -14.84 7.30 -57.35
C LEU A 194 -14.24 6.66 -58.61
#